data_25ca6ee1011628fd5546f46dbdfc4071
#
_entry.id   25ca6ee1011628fd5546f46dbdfc4071
#
_cell.length_a   1.000
_cell.length_b   1.000
_cell.length_c   1.000
_cell.angle_alpha   90.00
_cell.angle_beta   90.00
_cell.angle_gamma   90.00
#
_symmetry.space_group_name_H-M   'P 1'
#
loop_
_entity.id
_entity.type
_entity.pdbx_description
1 polymer ?
#
loop_
_entity_poly.entity_id
_entity_poly.type
_entity_poly.pdbx_seq_one_letter_code
_entity_poly.pdbx_strand_id
1 'polypeptide(L)'
;MRKLITILIVTLSAISCGNIRDAHNTLNDIETFINERPDSALTILDSFDTSLLDNKSVWAHHSLLHAQAKDKCYIDETNDSLMTQVVSYFEDKRDKEKLFKAYYYLGRIQYNAGDYAESMLSYTKAEQLIDKIDDDFIKGLLYAQLGMLHQKYYDYPRSLEYYSTAGTYYESAGAISHKYFSQLNIGQLYLEIKDYLPSEEILSDLITWAYNNQQSILCEYAINLLITLYDETDQKDKSITLLTSEFAHICKGSLPIIHVRAYNQARQKDLSSMNLISDAERLLQNTSDTISHYYYKYRILKEFGRYEEALINHERMIHLQDSITISALQQPMLTAKNSYLQAENRYMQLKVKMHKTQKYFVILILCISICCLTLYFRRKIQKKHTEMLGYIEVATDLEKTLMEKCQEVEDISNSLDAIDSELKTSEGYISEMFYKQYELLNKLTSTYYETHVCNKDMEAIYKQVSLEIERLSSDKKSIRQLENFVNRYNGNIMTTIRTHLPNLNEMDYRLLCYLCAGFSAKAISIFTGDSTNNIYVKKSRIKDIIVELKDENVKREILEAITVR
;
A
#
# COMPACT_ATOMS: atom_id res chain seq x y z
N MET A 1 0.35 55.95 29.45
CA MET A 1 -0.35 54.80 28.87
C MET A 1 0.48 54.05 27.82
N ARG A 2 0.94 54.65 26.72
CA ARG A 2 1.72 53.92 25.70
C ARG A 2 2.96 53.18 26.23
N LYS A 3 3.80 53.80 27.09
CA LYS A 3 4.99 53.13 27.67
C LYS A 3 4.64 51.97 28.61
N LEU A 4 3.53 52.05 29.35
CA LEU A 4 3.05 50.97 30.23
C LEU A 4 2.53 49.79 29.42
N ILE A 5 1.82 50.04 28.31
CA ILE A 5 1.34 49.01 27.39
C ILE A 5 2.52 48.32 26.69
N THR A 6 3.55 49.08 26.29
CA THR A 6 4.77 48.49 25.66
C THR A 6 5.54 47.62 26.66
N ILE A 7 5.66 48.03 27.93
CA ILE A 7 6.31 47.23 28.98
C ILE A 7 5.48 45.99 29.28
N LEU A 8 4.15 46.07 29.34
CA LEU A 8 3.28 44.94 29.56
C LEU A 8 3.35 43.93 28.40
N ILE A 9 3.41 44.42 27.16
CA ILE A 9 3.57 43.55 25.98
C ILE A 9 4.95 42.88 25.99
N VAL A 10 6.02 43.58 26.35
CA VAL A 10 7.38 43.01 26.42
C VAL A 10 7.49 42.02 27.58
N THR A 11 6.86 42.24 28.73
CA THR A 11 6.86 41.27 29.84
C THR A 11 6.01 40.05 29.54
N LEU A 12 4.84 40.21 28.93
CA LEU A 12 4.02 39.08 28.47
C LEU A 12 4.73 38.24 27.39
N SER A 13 5.40 38.89 26.45
CA SER A 13 6.18 38.15 25.43
C SER A 13 7.41 37.44 26.03
N ALA A 14 8.05 38.01 27.07
CA ALA A 14 9.18 37.36 27.73
C ALA A 14 8.76 36.14 28.57
N ILE A 15 7.60 36.19 29.24
CA ILE A 15 7.03 35.04 29.98
C ILE A 15 6.60 33.95 29.01
N SER A 16 5.95 34.28 27.90
CA SER A 16 5.56 33.32 26.86
C SER A 16 6.77 32.65 26.21
N CYS A 17 7.86 33.36 25.97
CA CYS A 17 9.10 32.79 25.44
C CYS A 17 9.78 31.86 26.46
N GLY A 18 9.70 32.10 27.75
CA GLY A 18 10.21 31.23 28.81
C GLY A 18 9.49 29.87 28.78
N ASN A 19 8.18 29.89 28.83
CA ASN A 19 7.36 28.68 28.82
C ASN A 19 7.53 27.83 27.57
N ILE A 20 7.68 28.44 26.40
CA ILE A 20 7.93 27.73 25.14
C ILE A 20 9.30 27.06 25.12
N ARG A 21 10.33 27.75 25.66
CA ARG A 21 11.67 27.19 25.78
C ARG A 21 11.69 25.98 26.72
N ASP A 22 11.01 26.08 27.84
CA ASP A 22 10.90 24.99 28.82
C ASP A 22 10.14 23.80 28.23
N ALA A 23 9.09 24.06 27.45
CA ALA A 23 8.38 23.03 26.69
C ALA A 23 9.29 22.28 25.71
N HIS A 24 10.12 22.99 24.94
CA HIS A 24 11.10 22.36 24.06
C HIS A 24 12.15 21.57 24.82
N ASN A 25 12.64 22.07 25.95
CA ASN A 25 13.59 21.32 26.79
C ASN A 25 12.95 20.01 27.28
N THR A 26 11.72 20.07 27.79
CA THR A 26 10.99 18.87 28.23
C THR A 26 10.83 17.85 27.10
N LEU A 27 10.46 18.28 25.89
CA LEU A 27 10.31 17.40 24.74
C LEU A 27 11.67 16.80 24.30
N ASN A 28 12.75 17.59 24.32
CA ASN A 28 14.08 17.09 24.04
C ASN A 28 14.53 16.06 25.09
N ASP A 29 14.22 16.31 26.37
CA ASP A 29 14.54 15.34 27.43
C ASP A 29 13.77 14.03 27.22
N ILE A 30 12.48 14.09 26.86
CA ILE A 30 11.69 12.90 26.53
C ILE A 30 12.35 12.14 25.36
N GLU A 31 12.79 12.84 24.33
CA GLU A 31 13.43 12.23 23.15
C GLU A 31 14.67 11.41 23.54
N THR A 32 15.39 11.75 24.59
CA THR A 32 16.59 11.03 25.03
C THR A 32 16.29 9.66 25.64
N PHE A 33 15.11 9.47 26.26
CA PHE A 33 14.79 8.23 26.97
C PHE A 33 13.57 7.47 26.45
N ILE A 34 12.86 8.02 25.48
CA ILE A 34 11.63 7.41 24.91
C ILE A 34 11.83 6.00 24.38
N ASN A 35 13.04 5.68 23.93
CA ASN A 35 13.37 4.36 23.44
C ASN A 35 13.50 3.33 24.56
N GLU A 36 13.95 3.73 25.74
CA GLU A 36 14.19 2.86 26.89
C GLU A 36 12.96 2.77 27.82
N ARG A 37 12.19 3.87 27.94
CA ARG A 37 11.06 3.99 28.87
C ARG A 37 9.84 4.61 28.16
N PRO A 38 9.26 3.95 27.14
CA PRO A 38 8.17 4.50 26.36
C PRO A 38 6.91 4.77 27.18
N ASP A 39 6.59 3.92 28.17
CA ASP A 39 5.44 4.11 29.06
C ASP A 39 5.55 5.42 29.86
N SER A 40 6.76 5.70 30.40
CA SER A 40 7.02 6.94 31.12
C SER A 40 6.93 8.14 30.19
N ALA A 41 7.48 8.03 28.98
CA ALA A 41 7.39 9.08 27.97
C ALA A 41 5.93 9.38 27.60
N LEU A 42 5.13 8.34 27.36
CA LEU A 42 3.70 8.48 27.04
C LEU A 42 2.94 9.17 28.17
N THR A 43 3.17 8.77 29.41
CA THR A 43 2.52 9.38 30.58
C THR A 43 2.83 10.89 30.68
N ILE A 44 4.08 11.30 30.44
CA ILE A 44 4.47 12.70 30.47
C ILE A 44 3.84 13.46 29.30
N LEU A 45 3.82 12.86 28.10
CA LEU A 45 3.21 13.46 26.91
C LEU A 45 1.69 13.60 27.07
N ASP A 46 1.00 12.63 27.66
CA ASP A 46 -0.44 12.71 27.93
C ASP A 46 -0.79 13.79 28.96
N SER A 47 0.12 14.08 29.89
CA SER A 47 -0.03 15.13 30.91
C SER A 47 0.52 16.50 30.50
N PHE A 48 0.97 16.63 29.25
CA PHE A 48 1.58 17.85 28.75
C PHE A 48 0.59 19.02 28.72
N ASP A 49 1.04 20.21 29.08
CA ASP A 49 0.19 21.42 29.10
C ASP A 49 -0.31 21.76 27.69
N THR A 50 -1.61 21.55 27.47
CA THR A 50 -2.25 21.77 26.17
C THR A 50 -2.17 23.23 25.70
N SER A 51 -2.04 24.20 26.61
CA SER A 51 -1.88 25.62 26.24
C SER A 51 -0.58 25.90 25.49
N LEU A 52 0.45 25.06 25.69
CA LEU A 52 1.73 25.16 25.01
C LEU A 52 1.68 24.61 23.58
N LEU A 53 0.67 23.79 23.28
CA LEU A 53 0.44 23.21 21.95
C LEU A 53 -0.11 24.23 20.94
N ASP A 54 -0.50 25.43 21.35
CA ASP A 54 -0.80 26.52 20.44
C ASP A 54 0.43 26.97 19.63
N ASN A 55 1.63 26.71 20.16
CA ASN A 55 2.86 26.89 19.40
C ASN A 55 3.08 25.72 18.44
N LYS A 56 3.05 25.99 17.14
CA LYS A 56 3.18 24.96 16.09
C LYS A 56 4.45 24.10 16.19
N SER A 57 5.56 24.65 16.69
CA SER A 57 6.81 23.90 16.85
C SER A 57 6.72 22.92 18.01
N VAL A 58 6.17 23.37 19.15
CA VAL A 58 5.95 22.51 20.31
C VAL A 58 4.92 21.44 19.97
N TRP A 59 3.81 21.82 19.34
CA TRP A 59 2.76 20.91 18.91
C TRP A 59 3.29 19.80 17.98
N ALA A 60 4.06 20.18 16.96
CA ALA A 60 4.57 19.20 16.01
C ALA A 60 5.58 18.23 16.66
N HIS A 61 6.46 18.73 17.53
CA HIS A 61 7.41 17.89 18.24
C HIS A 61 6.71 16.99 19.26
N HIS A 62 5.78 17.53 20.04
CA HIS A 62 4.94 16.75 20.96
C HIS A 62 4.19 15.64 20.24
N SER A 63 3.48 15.95 19.16
CA SER A 63 2.69 14.99 18.40
C SER A 63 3.56 13.89 17.79
N LEU A 64 4.77 14.21 17.33
CA LEU A 64 5.73 13.23 16.82
C LEU A 64 6.17 12.27 17.93
N LEU A 65 6.59 12.79 19.09
CA LEU A 65 7.01 11.97 20.23
C LEU A 65 5.85 11.14 20.79
N HIS A 66 4.64 11.68 20.78
CA HIS A 66 3.44 10.97 21.23
C HIS A 66 3.12 9.76 20.34
N ALA A 67 3.20 9.93 19.01
CA ALA A 67 3.07 8.81 18.08
C ALA A 67 4.20 7.77 18.28
N GLN A 68 5.44 8.23 18.50
CA GLN A 68 6.56 7.34 18.82
C GLN A 68 6.32 6.56 20.12
N ALA A 69 5.89 7.22 21.19
CA ALA A 69 5.63 6.57 22.47
C ALA A 69 4.50 5.54 22.35
N LYS A 70 3.41 5.88 21.68
CA LYS A 70 2.31 4.94 21.44
C LYS A 70 2.76 3.69 20.67
N ASP A 71 3.49 3.86 19.56
CA ASP A 71 4.00 2.74 18.77
C ASP A 71 4.88 1.81 19.62
N LYS A 72 5.75 2.38 20.45
CA LYS A 72 6.61 1.60 21.36
C LYS A 72 5.87 0.95 22.53
N CYS A 73 4.72 1.50 22.93
CA CYS A 73 3.83 0.91 23.92
C CYS A 73 2.82 -0.09 23.29
N TYR A 74 2.99 -0.45 22.02
CA TYR A 74 2.09 -1.35 21.27
C TYR A 74 0.64 -0.85 21.22
N ILE A 75 0.45 0.47 21.21
CA ILE A 75 -0.86 1.10 21.02
C ILE A 75 -1.02 1.41 19.53
N ASP A 76 -1.84 0.60 18.86
CA ASP A 76 -2.09 0.74 17.42
C ASP A 76 -2.97 1.95 17.13
N GLU A 77 -2.37 2.99 16.61
CA GLU A 77 -3.07 4.17 16.09
C GLU A 77 -3.41 3.93 14.62
N THR A 78 -4.64 4.30 14.23
CA THR A 78 -5.14 4.08 12.85
C THR A 78 -5.60 5.36 12.17
N ASN A 79 -5.65 6.49 12.88
CA ASN A 79 -6.03 7.79 12.31
C ASN A 79 -4.77 8.60 12.00
N ASP A 80 -4.46 8.73 10.72
CA ASP A 80 -3.26 9.40 10.22
C ASP A 80 -3.37 10.93 10.09
N SER A 81 -4.56 11.51 10.33
CA SER A 81 -4.83 12.93 10.10
C SER A 81 -3.90 13.87 10.87
N LEU A 82 -3.59 13.53 12.13
CA LEU A 82 -2.68 14.30 12.96
C LEU A 82 -1.25 14.22 12.43
N MET A 83 -0.77 12.99 12.16
CA MET A 83 0.60 12.78 11.71
C MET A 83 0.85 13.34 10.30
N THR A 84 -0.16 13.36 9.43
CA THR A 84 -0.11 14.05 8.13
C THR A 84 0.17 15.54 8.28
N GLN A 85 -0.44 16.20 9.28
CA GLN A 85 -0.16 17.60 9.58
C GLN A 85 1.24 17.81 10.17
N VAL A 86 1.72 16.89 11.00
CA VAL A 86 3.09 16.89 11.55
C VAL A 86 4.12 16.75 10.42
N VAL A 87 3.90 15.83 9.50
CA VAL A 87 4.75 15.69 8.29
C VAL A 87 4.77 16.99 7.51
N SER A 88 3.61 17.58 7.21
CA SER A 88 3.51 18.84 6.48
C SER A 88 4.27 19.97 7.17
N TYR A 89 4.25 20.01 8.50
CA TYR A 89 5.03 20.99 9.28
C TYR A 89 6.54 20.79 9.08
N PHE A 90 7.05 19.54 9.17
CA PHE A 90 8.47 19.28 9.07
C PHE A 90 8.99 19.31 7.61
N GLU A 91 8.15 19.10 6.59
CA GLU A 91 8.52 19.28 5.18
C GLU A 91 9.06 20.70 4.92
N ASP A 92 8.47 21.71 5.56
CA ASP A 92 8.87 23.12 5.45
C ASP A 92 10.10 23.47 6.31
N LYS A 93 10.59 22.55 7.13
CA LYS A 93 11.73 22.76 8.03
C LYS A 93 12.99 22.11 7.49
N ARG A 94 14.15 22.53 8.05
CA ARG A 94 15.45 21.94 7.70
C ARG A 94 15.79 20.69 8.50
N ASP A 95 14.99 20.37 9.50
CA ASP A 95 15.17 19.23 10.39
C ASP A 95 14.79 17.93 9.66
N LYS A 96 15.80 17.28 9.07
CA LYS A 96 15.61 16.06 8.29
C LYS A 96 15.40 14.82 9.15
N GLU A 97 15.91 14.84 10.37
CA GLU A 97 15.73 13.75 11.32
C GLU A 97 14.27 13.67 11.80
N LYS A 98 13.70 14.80 12.24
CA LYS A 98 12.28 14.82 12.64
C LYS A 98 11.35 14.56 11.46
N LEU A 99 11.70 15.03 10.26
CA LEU A 99 10.95 14.71 9.05
C LEU A 99 10.97 13.21 8.74
N PHE A 100 12.13 12.57 8.86
CA PHE A 100 12.27 11.11 8.70
C PHE A 100 11.39 10.37 9.70
N LYS A 101 11.50 10.69 11.00
CA LYS A 101 10.67 10.10 12.06
C LYS A 101 9.18 10.32 11.80
N ALA A 102 8.80 11.52 11.34
CA ALA A 102 7.40 11.84 11.02
C ALA A 102 6.86 10.97 9.86
N TYR A 103 7.61 10.79 8.79
CA TYR A 103 7.24 9.87 7.72
C TYR A 103 7.19 8.42 8.18
N TYR A 104 8.14 8.00 9.01
CA TYR A 104 8.18 6.65 9.56
C TYR A 104 6.92 6.36 10.39
N TYR A 105 6.57 7.22 11.35
CA TYR A 105 5.38 7.02 12.19
C TYR A 105 4.07 7.23 11.44
N LEU A 106 4.03 8.10 10.43
CA LEU A 106 2.90 8.18 9.51
C LEU A 106 2.69 6.84 8.80
N GLY A 107 3.77 6.25 8.29
CA GLY A 107 3.73 4.93 7.65
C GLY A 107 3.26 3.82 8.61
N ARG A 108 3.66 3.87 9.89
CA ARG A 108 3.20 2.94 10.93
C ARG A 108 1.69 3.03 11.16
N ILE A 109 1.17 4.26 11.32
CA ILE A 109 -0.26 4.52 11.53
C ILE A 109 -1.08 4.03 10.31
N GLN A 110 -0.61 4.32 9.11
CA GLN A 110 -1.25 3.87 7.87
C GLN A 110 -1.21 2.35 7.72
N TYR A 111 -0.11 1.72 8.13
CA TYR A 111 -0.02 0.26 8.18
C TYR A 111 -1.05 -0.34 9.14
N ASN A 112 -1.20 0.21 10.34
CA ASN A 112 -2.16 -0.25 11.33
C ASN A 112 -3.62 -0.02 10.87
N ALA A 113 -3.86 1.04 10.09
CA ALA A 113 -5.15 1.29 9.45
C ALA A 113 -5.47 0.31 8.31
N GLY A 114 -4.49 -0.47 7.84
CA GLY A 114 -4.62 -1.33 6.66
C GLY A 114 -4.37 -0.60 5.33
N ASP A 115 -4.00 0.67 5.37
CA ASP A 115 -3.69 1.50 4.19
C ASP A 115 -2.25 1.26 3.74
N TYR A 116 -1.94 0.01 3.38
CA TYR A 116 -0.57 -0.45 3.11
C TYR A 116 0.14 0.32 2.01
N ALA A 117 -0.58 0.83 1.06
CA ALA A 117 0.02 1.54 -0.04
C ALA A 117 0.35 3.01 0.30
N GLU A 118 -0.44 3.69 1.12
CA GLU A 118 -0.06 4.99 1.70
C GLU A 118 1.12 4.80 2.68
N SER A 119 1.11 3.72 3.46
CA SER A 119 2.23 3.30 4.30
C SER A 119 3.52 3.12 3.48
N MET A 120 3.46 2.41 2.35
CA MET A 120 4.59 2.25 1.43
C MET A 120 5.11 3.61 0.93
N LEU A 121 4.21 4.52 0.55
CA LEU A 121 4.59 5.87 0.12
C LEU A 121 5.30 6.64 1.23
N SER A 122 4.77 6.57 2.46
CA SER A 122 5.37 7.25 3.62
C SER A 122 6.75 6.69 3.95
N TYR A 123 6.92 5.36 3.93
CA TYR A 123 8.23 4.74 4.14
C TYR A 123 9.22 5.02 3.00
N THR A 124 8.76 5.06 1.74
CA THR A 124 9.61 5.46 0.61
C THR A 124 10.13 6.90 0.76
N LYS A 125 9.29 7.81 1.28
CA LYS A 125 9.73 9.18 1.56
C LYS A 125 10.70 9.25 2.73
N ALA A 126 10.53 8.42 3.76
CA ALA A 126 11.52 8.27 4.82
C ALA A 126 12.84 7.72 4.26
N GLU A 127 12.78 6.69 3.41
CA GLU A 127 13.96 6.08 2.77
C GLU A 127 14.78 7.11 1.97
N GLN A 128 14.14 8.04 1.27
CA GLN A 128 14.82 9.12 0.55
C GLN A 128 15.64 10.07 1.46
N LEU A 129 15.39 10.04 2.76
CA LEU A 129 16.12 10.81 3.76
C LEU A 129 17.20 10.01 4.47
N ILE A 130 17.34 8.71 4.19
CA ILE A 130 18.16 7.76 4.94
C ILE A 130 19.63 8.20 5.09
N ASP A 131 20.20 8.80 4.04
CA ASP A 131 21.58 9.31 4.03
C ASP A 131 21.80 10.53 4.96
N LYS A 132 20.72 11.09 5.53
CA LYS A 132 20.74 12.25 6.44
C LYS A 132 20.52 11.85 7.90
N ILE A 133 20.40 10.56 8.15
CA ILE A 133 20.11 10.00 9.45
C ILE A 133 21.36 9.27 9.96
N ASP A 134 21.76 9.57 11.18
CA ASP A 134 22.94 8.93 11.79
C ASP A 134 22.55 7.71 12.64
N ASP A 135 21.28 7.63 13.09
CA ASP A 135 20.76 6.53 13.94
C ASP A 135 20.49 5.27 13.10
N ASP A 136 21.42 4.30 13.17
CA ASP A 136 21.29 3.03 12.48
C ASP A 136 20.13 2.16 13.00
N PHE A 137 19.72 2.34 14.26
CA PHE A 137 18.58 1.58 14.79
C PHE A 137 17.27 1.95 14.07
N ILE A 138 17.01 3.25 13.89
CA ILE A 138 15.78 3.70 13.21
C ILE A 138 15.81 3.39 11.70
N LYS A 139 17.02 3.36 11.09
CA LYS A 139 17.17 2.87 9.70
C LYS A 139 16.78 1.40 9.62
N GLY A 140 17.25 0.59 10.57
CA GLY A 140 16.86 -0.82 10.67
C GLY A 140 15.34 -1.00 10.81
N LEU A 141 14.69 -0.18 11.64
CA LEU A 141 13.23 -0.20 11.78
C LEU A 141 12.54 0.11 10.46
N LEU A 142 12.98 1.13 9.71
CA LEU A 142 12.40 1.47 8.41
C LEU A 142 12.49 0.30 7.42
N TYR A 143 13.69 -0.27 7.29
CA TYR A 143 13.91 -1.38 6.36
C TYR A 143 13.13 -2.64 6.74
N ALA A 144 12.96 -2.92 8.04
CA ALA A 144 12.10 -3.99 8.50
C ALA A 144 10.62 -3.77 8.11
N GLN A 145 10.12 -2.55 8.22
CA GLN A 145 8.76 -2.21 7.79
C GLN A 145 8.57 -2.31 6.27
N LEU A 146 9.55 -1.87 5.49
CA LEU A 146 9.55 -2.06 4.04
C LEU A 146 9.56 -3.55 3.67
N GLY A 147 10.37 -4.35 4.35
CA GLY A 147 10.39 -5.81 4.20
C GLY A 147 9.02 -6.42 4.43
N MET A 148 8.36 -6.03 5.51
CA MET A 148 7.01 -6.51 5.87
C MET A 148 5.95 -6.10 4.84
N LEU A 149 6.01 -4.88 4.31
CA LEU A 149 5.10 -4.45 3.26
C LEU A 149 5.30 -5.23 1.97
N HIS A 150 6.55 -5.44 1.53
CA HIS A 150 6.84 -6.23 0.32
C HIS A 150 6.39 -7.69 0.49
N GLN A 151 6.54 -8.28 1.68
CA GLN A 151 5.98 -9.60 2.01
C GLN A 151 4.46 -9.64 1.85
N LYS A 152 3.76 -8.62 2.36
CA LYS A 152 2.29 -8.48 2.22
C LYS A 152 1.84 -8.47 0.76
N TYR A 153 2.67 -7.96 -0.15
CA TYR A 153 2.41 -7.91 -1.59
C TYR A 153 3.00 -9.09 -2.38
N TYR A 154 3.48 -10.11 -1.68
CA TYR A 154 4.12 -11.30 -2.26
C TYR A 154 5.37 -10.96 -3.10
N ASP A 155 5.98 -9.80 -2.89
CA ASP A 155 7.27 -9.42 -3.48
C ASP A 155 8.41 -9.92 -2.59
N TYR A 156 8.52 -11.23 -2.52
CA TYR A 156 9.48 -11.92 -1.67
C TYR A 156 10.94 -11.57 -1.93
N PRO A 157 11.41 -11.40 -3.19
CA PRO A 157 12.80 -11.02 -3.44
C PRO A 157 13.17 -9.69 -2.78
N ARG A 158 12.32 -8.66 -2.91
CA ARG A 158 12.58 -7.38 -2.25
C ARG A 158 12.41 -7.46 -0.75
N SER A 159 11.45 -8.22 -0.27
CA SER A 159 11.26 -8.44 1.16
C SER A 159 12.52 -9.04 1.80
N LEU A 160 13.14 -10.04 1.17
CA LEU A 160 14.42 -10.64 1.61
C LEU A 160 15.55 -9.60 1.65
N GLU A 161 15.68 -8.78 0.61
CA GLU A 161 16.67 -7.70 0.55
C GLU A 161 16.49 -6.71 1.69
N TYR A 162 15.26 -6.25 1.92
CA TYR A 162 14.95 -5.29 2.97
C TYR A 162 15.16 -5.84 4.38
N TYR A 163 14.76 -7.07 4.67
CA TYR A 163 15.03 -7.68 5.98
C TYR A 163 16.52 -7.92 6.20
N SER A 164 17.27 -8.30 5.17
CA SER A 164 18.73 -8.43 5.25
C SER A 164 19.39 -7.09 5.55
N THR A 165 18.96 -6.04 4.88
CA THR A 165 19.43 -4.67 5.11
C THR A 165 19.09 -4.19 6.53
N ALA A 166 17.87 -4.47 7.02
CA ALA A 166 17.47 -4.18 8.38
C ALA A 166 18.39 -4.89 9.40
N GLY A 167 18.68 -6.17 9.18
CA GLY A 167 19.59 -6.95 10.01
C GLY A 167 20.98 -6.34 10.10
N THR A 168 21.51 -5.83 8.99
CA THR A 168 22.82 -5.14 8.94
C THR A 168 22.81 -3.87 9.78
N TYR A 169 21.77 -3.03 9.63
CA TYR A 169 21.64 -1.81 10.43
C TYR A 169 21.45 -2.10 11.93
N TYR A 170 20.66 -3.11 12.29
CA TYR A 170 20.51 -3.51 13.68
C TYR A 170 21.82 -4.03 14.29
N GLU A 171 22.63 -4.74 13.51
CA GLU A 171 23.96 -5.18 13.94
C GLU A 171 24.88 -3.99 14.18
N SER A 172 24.92 -3.03 13.27
CA SER A 172 25.67 -1.77 13.40
C SER A 172 25.24 -0.98 14.65
N ALA A 173 23.94 -0.96 14.94
CA ALA A 173 23.37 -0.30 16.11
C ALA A 173 23.56 -1.09 17.43
N GLY A 174 24.13 -2.30 17.40
CA GLY A 174 24.22 -3.19 18.56
C GLY A 174 22.87 -3.78 19.02
N ALA A 175 21.81 -3.63 18.22
CA ALA A 175 20.46 -4.10 18.49
C ALA A 175 20.29 -5.58 18.12
N ILE A 176 21.03 -6.45 18.78
CA ILE A 176 21.20 -7.86 18.40
C ILE A 176 19.86 -8.61 18.36
N SER A 177 18.96 -8.39 19.31
CA SER A 177 17.65 -9.03 19.29
C SER A 177 16.84 -8.65 18.02
N HIS A 178 16.89 -7.40 17.59
CA HIS A 178 16.21 -6.95 16.36
C HIS A 178 16.84 -7.55 15.09
N LYS A 179 18.17 -7.72 15.06
CA LYS A 179 18.85 -8.46 13.99
C LYS A 179 18.27 -9.87 13.85
N TYR A 180 18.09 -10.56 14.97
CA TYR A 180 17.53 -11.91 14.95
C TYR A 180 16.05 -11.96 14.62
N PHE A 181 15.26 -10.90 14.95
CA PHE A 181 13.91 -10.77 14.42
C PHE A 181 13.90 -10.61 12.89
N SER A 182 14.88 -9.90 12.32
CA SER A 182 15.03 -9.86 10.85
C SER A 182 15.34 -11.23 10.26
N GLN A 183 16.18 -12.02 10.90
CA GLN A 183 16.46 -13.42 10.50
C GLN A 183 15.23 -14.31 10.63
N LEU A 184 14.41 -14.13 11.66
CA LEU A 184 13.12 -14.82 11.80
C LEU A 184 12.22 -14.55 10.59
N ASN A 185 12.09 -13.28 10.21
CA ASN A 185 11.29 -12.90 9.04
C ASN A 185 11.85 -13.50 7.74
N ILE A 186 13.17 -13.57 7.58
CA ILE A 186 13.83 -14.22 6.44
C ILE A 186 13.53 -15.73 6.44
N GLY A 187 13.63 -16.39 7.59
CA GLY A 187 13.27 -17.80 7.74
C GLY A 187 11.81 -18.07 7.39
N GLN A 188 10.90 -17.18 7.82
CA GLN A 188 9.49 -17.23 7.45
C GLN A 188 9.28 -17.05 5.94
N LEU A 189 9.97 -16.11 5.30
CA LEU A 189 9.87 -15.89 3.84
C LEU A 189 10.30 -17.12 3.07
N TYR A 190 11.40 -17.78 3.46
CA TYR A 190 11.83 -19.03 2.83
C TYR A 190 10.78 -20.14 3.00
N LEU A 191 10.09 -20.19 4.16
CA LEU A 191 8.97 -21.11 4.35
C LEU A 191 7.80 -20.77 3.40
N GLU A 192 7.41 -19.50 3.29
CA GLU A 192 6.31 -19.05 2.42
C GLU A 192 6.57 -19.35 0.92
N ILE A 193 7.81 -19.21 0.45
CA ILE A 193 8.21 -19.57 -0.93
C ILE A 193 8.49 -21.07 -1.11
N LYS A 194 8.37 -21.85 -0.02
CA LYS A 194 8.61 -23.30 0.02
C LYS A 194 10.07 -23.70 -0.25
N ASP A 195 11.00 -22.82 0.00
CA ASP A 195 12.43 -23.12 0.05
C ASP A 195 12.81 -23.57 1.46
N TYR A 196 12.49 -24.81 1.76
CA TYR A 196 12.51 -25.33 3.12
C TYR A 196 13.92 -25.48 3.73
N LEU A 197 14.95 -25.70 2.90
CA LEU A 197 16.29 -25.94 3.42
C LEU A 197 16.91 -24.69 4.10
N PRO A 198 16.97 -23.52 3.44
CA PRO A 198 17.42 -22.30 4.10
C PRO A 198 16.55 -21.90 5.30
N SER A 199 15.23 -22.12 5.20
CA SER A 199 14.30 -21.85 6.30
C SER A 199 14.63 -22.71 7.53
N GLU A 200 14.83 -24.02 7.36
CA GLU A 200 15.18 -24.94 8.45
C GLU A 200 16.50 -24.55 9.11
N GLU A 201 17.53 -24.22 8.33
CA GLU A 201 18.84 -23.82 8.82
C GLU A 201 18.73 -22.55 9.68
N ILE A 202 18.15 -21.49 9.13
CA ILE A 202 18.00 -20.20 9.83
C ILE A 202 17.20 -20.35 11.12
N LEU A 203 16.06 -21.04 11.07
CA LEU A 203 15.17 -21.19 12.22
C LEU A 203 15.80 -22.06 13.32
N SER A 204 16.57 -23.09 12.97
CA SER A 204 17.27 -23.96 13.93
C SER A 204 18.37 -23.20 14.67
N ASP A 205 19.18 -22.43 13.95
CA ASP A 205 20.21 -21.58 14.53
C ASP A 205 19.60 -20.49 15.43
N LEU A 206 18.49 -19.90 14.97
CA LEU A 206 17.76 -18.88 15.71
C LEU A 206 17.20 -19.43 17.05
N ILE A 207 16.60 -20.62 17.05
CA ILE A 207 16.09 -21.25 18.28
C ILE A 207 17.22 -21.44 19.28
N THR A 208 18.35 -21.95 18.82
CA THR A 208 19.53 -22.18 19.65
C THR A 208 20.04 -20.87 20.26
N TRP A 209 20.16 -19.84 19.43
CA TRP A 209 20.63 -18.54 19.92
C TRP A 209 19.62 -17.90 20.89
N ALA A 210 18.33 -17.88 20.54
CA ALA A 210 17.27 -17.25 21.33
C ALA A 210 17.10 -17.93 22.69
N TYR A 211 17.18 -19.25 22.73
CA TYR A 211 17.14 -20.02 23.97
C TYR A 211 18.31 -19.66 24.90
N ASN A 212 19.54 -19.68 24.37
CA ASN A 212 20.77 -19.37 25.14
C ASN A 212 20.79 -17.92 25.63
N ASN A 213 20.15 -17.01 24.95
CA ASN A 213 20.06 -15.58 25.29
C ASN A 213 18.77 -15.18 26.00
N GLN A 214 17.96 -16.13 26.44
CA GLN A 214 16.70 -15.92 27.17
C GLN A 214 15.67 -15.05 26.40
N GLN A 215 15.70 -15.09 25.07
CA GLN A 215 14.78 -14.39 24.19
C GLN A 215 13.53 -15.25 23.93
N SER A 216 12.69 -15.40 24.95
CA SER A 216 11.56 -16.35 24.96
C SER A 216 10.60 -16.12 23.79
N ILE A 217 10.23 -14.87 23.48
CA ILE A 217 9.30 -14.51 22.41
C ILE A 217 9.88 -14.92 21.06
N LEU A 218 11.14 -14.58 20.79
CA LEU A 218 11.80 -14.90 19.53
C LEU A 218 11.94 -16.44 19.37
N CYS A 219 12.30 -17.12 20.44
CA CYS A 219 12.39 -18.58 20.47
C CYS A 219 11.03 -19.22 20.14
N GLU A 220 9.95 -18.71 20.73
CA GLU A 220 8.60 -19.18 20.48
C GLU A 220 8.20 -19.03 19.00
N TYR A 221 8.40 -17.86 18.40
CA TYR A 221 8.09 -17.63 16.99
C TYR A 221 8.90 -18.56 16.08
N ALA A 222 10.20 -18.73 16.35
CA ALA A 222 11.05 -19.59 15.54
C ALA A 222 10.63 -21.08 15.63
N ILE A 223 10.29 -21.57 16.84
CA ILE A 223 9.75 -22.92 17.04
C ILE A 223 8.44 -23.10 16.28
N ASN A 224 7.55 -22.12 16.34
CA ASN A 224 6.26 -22.18 15.65
C ASN A 224 6.41 -22.25 14.12
N LEU A 225 7.37 -21.54 13.55
CA LEU A 225 7.67 -21.63 12.11
C LEU A 225 8.32 -22.97 11.76
N LEU A 226 9.27 -23.44 12.56
CA LEU A 226 9.98 -24.69 12.31
C LEU A 226 9.05 -25.90 12.45
N ILE A 227 8.12 -25.88 13.41
CA ILE A 227 7.12 -26.96 13.56
C ILE A 227 6.16 -26.98 12.37
N THR A 228 5.80 -25.81 11.85
CA THR A 228 4.98 -25.69 10.64
C THR A 228 5.72 -26.24 9.42
N LEU A 229 7.01 -25.90 9.27
CA LEU A 229 7.86 -26.44 8.20
C LEU A 229 7.92 -27.96 8.24
N TYR A 230 8.15 -28.57 9.41
CA TYR A 230 8.20 -30.03 9.55
C TYR A 230 6.85 -30.70 9.27
N ASP A 231 5.74 -30.02 9.58
CA ASP A 231 4.43 -30.54 9.25
C ASP A 231 4.14 -30.45 7.74
N GLU A 232 4.46 -29.32 7.10
CA GLU A 232 4.29 -29.15 5.65
C GLU A 232 5.12 -30.12 4.81
N THR A 233 6.32 -30.46 5.31
CA THR A 233 7.25 -31.38 4.63
C THR A 233 7.08 -32.85 5.06
N ASP A 234 6.05 -33.15 5.88
CA ASP A 234 5.77 -34.47 6.48
C ASP A 234 6.97 -35.09 7.24
N GLN A 235 7.85 -34.25 7.81
CA GLN A 235 8.99 -34.68 8.60
C GLN A 235 8.56 -34.99 10.05
N LYS A 236 7.74 -36.01 10.21
CA LYS A 236 7.08 -36.39 11.45
C LYS A 236 8.06 -36.58 12.61
N ASP A 237 9.17 -37.26 12.36
CA ASP A 237 10.15 -37.57 13.43
C ASP A 237 10.82 -36.30 13.95
N LYS A 238 11.17 -35.37 13.08
CA LYS A 238 11.71 -34.06 13.48
C LYS A 238 10.66 -33.22 14.22
N SER A 239 9.40 -33.23 13.76
CA SER A 239 8.27 -32.60 14.45
C SER A 239 8.10 -33.12 15.87
N ILE A 240 8.11 -34.44 16.06
CA ILE A 240 7.99 -35.06 17.39
C ILE A 240 9.21 -34.70 18.27
N THR A 241 10.40 -34.79 17.72
CA THR A 241 11.66 -34.44 18.42
C THR A 241 11.60 -32.98 18.91
N LEU A 242 11.20 -32.06 18.06
CA LEU A 242 11.06 -30.65 18.43
C LEU A 242 10.00 -30.44 19.51
N LEU A 243 8.82 -31.08 19.39
CA LEU A 243 7.72 -31.02 20.37
C LEU A 243 8.07 -31.61 21.72
N THR A 244 9.06 -32.51 21.80
CA THR A 244 9.52 -33.13 23.05
C THR A 244 10.82 -32.53 23.58
N SER A 245 11.44 -31.60 22.84
CA SER A 245 12.65 -30.89 23.24
C SER A 245 12.43 -29.94 24.43
N GLU A 246 13.49 -29.55 25.08
CA GLU A 246 13.48 -28.53 26.15
C GLU A 246 12.95 -27.16 25.63
N PHE A 247 13.21 -26.84 24.35
CA PHE A 247 12.71 -25.62 23.71
C PHE A 247 11.19 -25.54 23.66
N ALA A 248 10.50 -26.65 23.45
CA ALA A 248 9.05 -26.72 23.36
C ALA A 248 8.33 -26.35 24.68
N HIS A 249 9.02 -26.35 25.80
CA HIS A 249 8.46 -25.89 27.07
C HIS A 249 8.12 -24.40 27.07
N ILE A 250 8.80 -23.60 26.25
CA ILE A 250 8.54 -22.15 26.08
C ILE A 250 7.17 -21.93 25.42
N CYS A 251 6.79 -22.81 24.49
CA CYS A 251 5.65 -22.63 23.57
C CYS A 251 4.41 -23.50 23.93
N LYS A 252 4.32 -24.04 25.15
CA LYS A 252 3.27 -25.03 25.50
C LYS A 252 1.85 -24.64 25.13
N GLY A 253 1.55 -23.35 25.11
CA GLY A 253 0.23 -22.80 24.80
C GLY A 253 0.11 -22.17 23.41
N SER A 254 1.14 -22.19 22.59
CA SER A 254 1.09 -21.57 21.27
C SER A 254 0.19 -22.35 20.30
N LEU A 255 -0.59 -21.62 19.52
CA LEU A 255 -1.58 -22.17 18.61
C LEU A 255 -0.97 -23.12 17.56
N PRO A 256 0.16 -22.81 16.87
CA PRO A 256 0.79 -23.74 15.93
C PRO A 256 1.19 -25.07 16.56
N ILE A 257 1.76 -25.07 17.77
CA ILE A 257 2.12 -26.31 18.46
C ILE A 257 0.88 -27.12 18.83
N ILE A 258 -0.18 -26.47 19.29
CA ILE A 258 -1.44 -27.16 19.60
C ILE A 258 -2.00 -27.82 18.33
N HIS A 259 -2.01 -27.13 17.23
CA HIS A 259 -2.47 -27.64 15.93
C HIS A 259 -1.69 -28.87 15.48
N VAL A 260 -0.35 -28.77 15.44
CA VAL A 260 0.49 -29.89 15.00
C VAL A 260 0.40 -31.07 15.97
N ARG A 261 0.34 -30.82 17.28
CA ARG A 261 0.14 -31.88 18.28
C ARG A 261 -1.19 -32.59 18.07
N ALA A 262 -2.30 -31.84 17.92
CA ALA A 262 -3.61 -32.40 17.67
C ALA A 262 -3.62 -33.24 16.37
N TYR A 263 -2.98 -32.76 15.31
CA TYR A 263 -2.89 -33.51 14.07
C TYR A 263 -2.06 -34.80 14.21
N ASN A 264 -0.91 -34.76 14.89
CA ASN A 264 -0.12 -35.96 15.15
C ASN A 264 -0.87 -37.01 15.98
N GLN A 265 -1.70 -36.57 16.96
CA GLN A 265 -2.60 -37.45 17.70
C GLN A 265 -3.69 -38.05 16.81
N ALA A 266 -4.30 -37.23 15.94
CA ALA A 266 -5.33 -37.70 15.00
C ALA A 266 -4.78 -38.79 14.02
N ARG A 267 -3.56 -38.66 13.55
CA ARG A 267 -2.87 -39.70 12.74
C ARG A 267 -2.70 -41.01 13.50
N GLN A 268 -2.65 -40.98 14.83
CA GLN A 268 -2.64 -42.17 15.69
C GLN A 268 -4.06 -42.63 16.06
N LYS A 269 -5.10 -42.01 15.49
CA LYS A 269 -6.52 -42.25 15.79
C LYS A 269 -6.91 -41.96 17.25
N ASP A 270 -6.15 -41.11 17.95
CA ASP A 270 -6.44 -40.62 19.27
C ASP A 270 -7.54 -39.55 19.23
N LEU A 271 -8.70 -39.87 19.81
CA LEU A 271 -9.86 -38.98 19.87
C LEU A 271 -9.63 -37.73 20.70
N SER A 272 -8.63 -37.70 21.60
CA SER A 272 -8.28 -36.51 22.37
C SER A 272 -7.87 -35.32 21.48
N SER A 273 -7.41 -35.59 20.26
CA SER A 273 -7.11 -34.58 19.25
C SER A 273 -8.32 -33.68 18.91
N MET A 274 -9.56 -34.25 18.98
CA MET A 274 -10.78 -33.49 18.73
C MET A 274 -11.04 -32.44 19.82
N ASN A 275 -10.76 -32.77 21.06
CA ASN A 275 -10.89 -31.82 22.17
C ASN A 275 -9.81 -30.75 22.08
N LEU A 276 -8.57 -31.15 21.77
CA LEU A 276 -7.44 -30.24 21.66
C LEU A 276 -7.64 -29.19 20.55
N ILE A 277 -8.16 -29.61 19.37
CA ILE A 277 -8.45 -28.68 18.27
C ILE A 277 -9.66 -27.78 18.59
N SER A 278 -10.65 -28.27 19.33
CA SER A 278 -11.80 -27.47 19.78
C SER A 278 -11.39 -26.41 20.81
N ASP A 279 -10.51 -26.76 21.75
CA ASP A 279 -10.00 -25.80 22.73
C ASP A 279 -9.13 -24.72 22.09
N ALA A 280 -8.43 -25.04 20.99
CA ALA A 280 -7.65 -24.10 20.21
C ALA A 280 -8.50 -22.96 19.62
N GLU A 281 -9.80 -23.14 19.38
CA GLU A 281 -10.70 -22.10 18.89
C GLU A 281 -10.72 -20.85 19.81
N ARG A 282 -10.48 -21.02 21.10
CA ARG A 282 -10.45 -19.92 22.08
C ARG A 282 -9.19 -19.05 22.00
N LEU A 283 -8.19 -19.54 21.29
CA LEU A 283 -6.88 -18.87 21.14
C LEU A 283 -6.78 -18.07 19.84
N LEU A 284 -7.80 -18.12 18.98
CA LEU A 284 -7.80 -17.41 17.71
C LEU A 284 -7.85 -15.90 17.94
N GLN A 285 -6.87 -15.17 17.39
CA GLN A 285 -6.76 -13.72 17.55
C GLN A 285 -7.00 -12.96 16.23
N ASN A 286 -6.69 -13.59 15.09
CA ASN A 286 -6.72 -12.93 13.79
C ASN A 286 -7.17 -13.90 12.68
N THR A 287 -7.31 -13.37 11.46
CA THR A 287 -7.77 -14.14 10.31
C THR A 287 -6.76 -15.23 9.90
N SER A 288 -5.47 -15.01 10.06
CA SER A 288 -4.42 -16.00 9.76
C SER A 288 -4.50 -17.20 10.70
N ASP A 289 -4.72 -16.95 12.01
CA ASP A 289 -4.96 -18.01 12.99
C ASP A 289 -6.20 -18.82 12.63
N THR A 290 -7.25 -18.15 12.20
CA THR A 290 -8.51 -18.78 11.79
C THR A 290 -8.32 -19.67 10.55
N ILE A 291 -7.57 -19.25 9.56
CA ILE A 291 -7.21 -20.04 8.38
C ILE A 291 -6.43 -21.28 8.78
N SER A 292 -5.37 -21.11 9.58
CA SER A 292 -4.56 -22.21 10.09
C SER A 292 -5.39 -23.20 10.91
N HIS A 293 -6.29 -22.69 11.74
CA HIS A 293 -7.18 -23.53 12.53
C HIS A 293 -8.11 -24.39 11.65
N TYR A 294 -8.78 -23.80 10.65
CA TYR A 294 -9.62 -24.56 9.72
C TYR A 294 -8.82 -25.55 8.90
N TYR A 295 -7.58 -25.23 8.51
CA TYR A 295 -6.68 -26.17 7.83
C TYR A 295 -6.41 -27.41 8.67
N TYR A 296 -6.01 -27.26 9.93
CA TYR A 296 -5.74 -28.40 10.80
C TYR A 296 -7.04 -29.15 11.19
N LYS A 297 -8.14 -28.46 11.42
CA LYS A 297 -9.44 -29.07 11.71
C LYS A 297 -9.91 -29.93 10.54
N TYR A 298 -9.76 -29.45 9.30
CA TYR A 298 -10.00 -30.23 8.09
C TYR A 298 -9.15 -31.51 8.06
N ARG A 299 -7.83 -31.41 8.27
CA ARG A 299 -6.92 -32.56 8.25
C ARG A 299 -7.26 -33.58 9.34
N ILE A 300 -7.55 -33.14 10.56
CA ILE A 300 -7.93 -34.01 11.68
C ILE A 300 -9.24 -34.73 11.39
N LEU A 301 -10.26 -34.04 10.93
CA LEU A 301 -11.55 -34.65 10.58
C LEU A 301 -11.41 -35.68 9.46
N LYS A 302 -10.57 -35.41 8.46
CA LYS A 302 -10.24 -36.35 7.39
C LYS A 302 -9.62 -37.63 7.93
N GLU A 303 -8.71 -37.56 8.91
CA GLU A 303 -8.12 -38.73 9.55
C GLU A 303 -9.16 -39.62 10.23
N PHE A 304 -10.24 -39.04 10.76
CA PHE A 304 -11.34 -39.77 11.38
C PHE A 304 -12.45 -40.19 10.39
N GLY A 305 -12.29 -39.91 9.09
CA GLY A 305 -13.30 -40.26 8.08
C GLY A 305 -14.55 -39.38 8.08
N ARG A 306 -14.52 -38.25 8.80
CA ARG A 306 -15.62 -37.24 8.86
C ARG A 306 -15.52 -36.28 7.67
N TYR A 307 -15.69 -36.82 6.45
CA TYR A 307 -15.37 -36.10 5.21
C TYR A 307 -16.29 -34.90 4.96
N GLU A 308 -17.59 -34.99 5.30
CA GLU A 308 -18.51 -33.86 5.12
C GLU A 308 -18.10 -32.66 5.97
N GLU A 309 -17.81 -32.89 7.23
CA GLU A 309 -17.37 -31.82 8.12
C GLU A 309 -15.97 -31.31 7.78
N ALA A 310 -15.10 -32.20 7.32
CA ALA A 310 -13.79 -31.81 6.81
C ALA A 310 -13.94 -30.86 5.63
N LEU A 311 -14.84 -31.18 4.67
CA LEU A 311 -15.09 -30.35 3.50
C LEU A 311 -15.58 -28.94 3.89
N ILE A 312 -16.52 -28.85 4.82
CA ILE A 312 -17.04 -27.56 5.32
C ILE A 312 -15.89 -26.68 5.86
N ASN A 313 -14.97 -27.27 6.64
CA ASN A 313 -13.84 -26.51 7.18
C ASN A 313 -12.83 -26.11 6.09
N HIS A 314 -12.61 -26.95 5.10
CA HIS A 314 -11.78 -26.63 3.95
C HIS A 314 -12.36 -25.49 3.09
N GLU A 315 -13.68 -25.49 2.85
CA GLU A 315 -14.38 -24.40 2.17
C GLU A 315 -14.24 -23.07 2.91
N ARG A 316 -14.41 -23.08 4.23
CA ARG A 316 -14.22 -21.88 5.06
C ARG A 316 -12.80 -21.34 4.98
N MET A 317 -11.80 -22.22 5.01
CA MET A 317 -10.40 -21.86 4.85
C MET A 317 -10.15 -21.16 3.51
N ILE A 318 -10.59 -21.78 2.39
CA ILE A 318 -10.41 -21.23 1.04
C ILE A 318 -11.09 -19.87 0.92
N HIS A 319 -12.32 -19.73 1.41
CA HIS A 319 -13.06 -18.47 1.34
C HIS A 319 -12.33 -17.33 2.06
N LEU A 320 -11.74 -17.59 3.22
CA LEU A 320 -10.95 -16.60 3.96
C LEU A 320 -9.65 -16.27 3.21
N GLN A 321 -8.98 -17.27 2.67
CA GLN A 321 -7.73 -17.09 1.92
C GLN A 321 -7.94 -16.29 0.64
N ASP A 322 -9.01 -16.58 -0.11
CA ASP A 322 -9.40 -15.81 -1.29
C ASP A 322 -9.72 -14.36 -0.95
N SER A 323 -10.44 -14.12 0.15
CA SER A 323 -10.75 -12.76 0.61
C SER A 323 -9.50 -11.94 0.90
N ILE A 324 -8.50 -12.53 1.57
CA ILE A 324 -7.21 -11.87 1.84
C ILE A 324 -6.46 -11.60 0.53
N THR A 325 -6.39 -12.61 -0.34
CA THR A 325 -5.67 -12.50 -1.62
C THR A 325 -6.28 -11.43 -2.52
N ILE A 326 -7.61 -11.42 -2.65
CA ILE A 326 -8.33 -10.40 -3.43
C ILE A 326 -8.10 -9.01 -2.83
N SER A 327 -8.19 -8.87 -1.50
CA SER A 327 -7.93 -7.59 -0.83
C SER A 327 -6.49 -7.11 -1.06
N ALA A 328 -5.51 -7.99 -0.94
CA ALA A 328 -4.10 -7.67 -1.17
C ALA A 328 -3.82 -7.28 -2.63
N LEU A 329 -4.46 -7.94 -3.60
CA LEU A 329 -4.29 -7.65 -5.03
C LEU A 329 -5.03 -6.39 -5.48
N GLN A 330 -6.14 -6.00 -4.84
CA GLN A 330 -6.92 -4.82 -5.22
C GLN A 330 -6.34 -3.50 -4.67
N GLN A 331 -5.76 -3.51 -3.49
CA GLN A 331 -5.21 -2.30 -2.85
C GLN A 331 -4.03 -1.66 -3.60
N PRO A 332 -3.02 -2.40 -4.10
CA PRO A 332 -1.85 -1.80 -4.72
C PRO A 332 -2.15 -0.98 -5.96
N MET A 333 -3.13 -1.40 -6.75
CA MET A 333 -3.45 -0.76 -8.02
C MET A 333 -4.20 0.56 -7.86
N LEU A 334 -5.19 0.60 -6.99
CA LEU A 334 -5.95 1.82 -6.74
C LEU A 334 -5.06 2.90 -6.13
N THR A 335 -4.12 2.49 -5.29
CA THR A 335 -3.24 3.42 -4.57
C THR A 335 -2.02 3.81 -5.37
N ALA A 336 -1.44 2.93 -6.21
CA ALA A 336 -0.44 3.33 -7.19
C ALA A 336 -1.00 4.41 -8.14
N LYS A 337 -2.26 4.28 -8.55
CA LYS A 337 -2.95 5.31 -9.33
C LYS A 337 -3.11 6.61 -8.55
N ASN A 338 -3.57 6.55 -7.30
CA ASN A 338 -3.76 7.73 -6.46
C ASN A 338 -2.43 8.41 -6.12
N SER A 339 -1.38 7.65 -5.82
CA SER A 339 -0.03 8.17 -5.56
C SER A 339 0.59 8.81 -6.80
N TYR A 340 0.40 8.20 -7.96
CA TYR A 340 0.80 8.77 -9.24
C TYR A 340 0.06 10.08 -9.53
N LEU A 341 -1.27 10.10 -9.39
CA LEU A 341 -2.08 11.30 -9.59
C LEU A 341 -1.75 12.41 -8.58
N GLN A 342 -1.46 12.07 -7.33
CA GLN A 342 -1.00 13.04 -6.32
C GLN A 342 0.39 13.59 -6.64
N ALA A 343 1.34 12.75 -7.02
CA ALA A 343 2.68 13.17 -7.43
C ALA A 343 2.61 14.08 -8.66
N GLU A 344 1.76 13.76 -9.62
CA GLU A 344 1.55 14.56 -10.82
C GLU A 344 0.83 15.88 -10.52
N ASN A 345 -0.19 15.86 -9.66
CA ASN A 345 -0.83 17.09 -9.19
C ASN A 345 0.16 18.00 -8.44
N ARG A 346 1.05 17.45 -7.59
CA ARG A 346 2.14 18.22 -6.95
C ARG A 346 3.14 18.76 -7.98
N TYR A 347 3.55 17.95 -8.94
CA TYR A 347 4.40 18.39 -10.03
C TYR A 347 3.76 19.53 -10.84
N MET A 348 2.47 19.41 -11.18
CA MET A 348 1.69 20.44 -11.85
C MET A 348 1.56 21.71 -11.00
N GLN A 349 1.30 21.59 -9.69
CA GLN A 349 1.27 22.74 -8.78
C GLN A 349 2.63 23.45 -8.69
N LEU A 350 3.72 22.70 -8.59
CA LEU A 350 5.08 23.25 -8.59
C LEU A 350 5.39 23.93 -9.92
N LYS A 351 4.99 23.35 -11.04
CA LYS A 351 5.17 23.92 -12.37
C LYS A 351 4.36 25.21 -12.55
N VAL A 352 3.12 25.22 -12.08
CA VAL A 352 2.27 26.44 -12.04
C VAL A 352 2.90 27.51 -11.14
N LYS A 353 3.44 27.13 -9.96
CA LYS A 353 4.14 28.04 -9.04
C LYS A 353 5.43 28.59 -9.69
N MET A 354 6.22 27.75 -10.33
CA MET A 354 7.39 28.19 -11.09
C MET A 354 7.05 29.13 -12.24
N HIS A 355 5.98 28.83 -13.00
CA HIS A 355 5.53 29.72 -14.07
C HIS A 355 5.00 31.06 -13.55
N LYS A 356 4.30 31.06 -12.39
CA LYS A 356 3.91 32.31 -11.72
C LYS A 356 5.15 33.11 -11.31
N THR A 357 6.14 32.47 -10.71
CA THR A 357 7.40 33.13 -10.31
C THR A 357 8.17 33.66 -11.51
N GLN A 358 8.26 32.88 -12.60
CA GLN A 358 8.86 33.31 -13.85
C GLN A 358 8.12 34.52 -14.47
N LYS A 359 6.77 34.53 -14.43
CA LYS A 359 5.98 35.69 -14.87
C LYS A 359 6.30 36.95 -14.05
N TYR A 360 6.38 36.81 -12.72
CA TYR A 360 6.74 37.94 -11.86
C TYR A 360 8.18 38.40 -12.11
N PHE A 361 9.10 37.51 -12.36
CA PHE A 361 10.48 37.82 -12.71
C PHE A 361 10.60 38.55 -14.07
N VAL A 362 9.81 38.11 -15.05
CA VAL A 362 9.72 38.76 -16.35
C VAL A 362 9.11 40.18 -16.23
N ILE A 363 8.04 40.31 -15.44
CA ILE A 363 7.42 41.60 -15.14
C ILE A 363 8.42 42.53 -14.42
N LEU A 364 9.17 41.99 -13.46
CA LEU A 364 10.19 42.74 -12.73
C LEU A 364 11.31 43.25 -13.67
N ILE A 365 11.80 42.37 -14.55
CA ILE A 365 12.81 42.76 -15.59
C ILE A 365 12.23 43.83 -16.50
N LEU A 366 10.97 43.69 -16.91
CA LEU A 366 10.28 44.68 -17.74
C LEU A 366 10.14 46.04 -17.01
N CYS A 367 9.78 46.01 -15.71
CA CYS A 367 9.70 47.20 -14.89
C CYS A 367 11.08 47.87 -14.69
N ILE A 368 12.14 47.07 -14.44
CA ILE A 368 13.52 47.58 -14.33
C ILE A 368 13.98 48.16 -15.69
N SER A 369 13.69 47.48 -16.79
CA SER A 369 13.98 47.95 -18.13
C SER A 369 13.27 49.26 -18.45
N ILE A 370 11.98 49.39 -18.10
CA ILE A 370 11.21 50.63 -18.22
C ILE A 370 11.81 51.73 -17.33
N CYS A 371 12.21 51.39 -16.11
CA CYS A 371 12.83 52.33 -15.17
C CYS A 371 14.19 52.81 -15.67
N CYS A 372 15.01 51.91 -16.22
CA CYS A 372 16.29 52.26 -16.84
C CYS A 372 16.11 53.12 -18.12
N LEU A 373 15.10 52.78 -18.94
CA LEU A 373 14.73 53.59 -20.11
C LEU A 373 14.25 54.98 -19.72
N THR A 374 13.38 55.09 -18.70
CA THR A 374 12.88 56.40 -18.23
C THR A 374 14.03 57.25 -17.65
N LEU A 375 14.95 56.65 -16.92
CA LEU A 375 16.15 57.33 -16.42
C LEU A 375 17.10 57.75 -17.56
N TYR A 376 17.28 56.90 -18.56
CA TYR A 376 18.07 57.21 -19.76
C TYR A 376 17.42 58.37 -20.55
N PHE A 377 16.09 58.35 -20.73
CA PHE A 377 15.38 59.41 -21.41
C PHE A 377 15.35 60.71 -20.59
N ARG A 378 15.18 60.69 -19.27
CA ARG A 378 15.31 61.88 -18.42
C ARG A 378 16.69 62.49 -18.56
N ARG A 379 17.76 61.71 -18.57
CA ARG A 379 19.14 62.20 -18.83
C ARG A 379 19.30 62.79 -20.21
N LYS A 380 18.65 62.18 -21.24
CA LYS A 380 18.72 62.65 -22.62
C LYS A 380 17.88 63.91 -22.84
N ILE A 381 16.71 64.01 -22.20
CA ILE A 381 15.86 65.23 -22.21
C ILE A 381 16.61 66.42 -21.57
N GLN A 382 17.31 66.18 -20.46
CA GLN A 382 18.11 67.22 -19.83
C GLN A 382 19.28 67.68 -20.71
N LYS A 383 19.76 66.86 -21.67
CA LYS A 383 20.84 67.20 -22.60
C LYS A 383 20.41 67.74 -23.96
N LYS A 384 19.17 67.46 -24.39
CA LYS A 384 18.73 67.90 -25.75
C LYS A 384 17.23 68.25 -25.76
N HIS A 385 16.94 69.52 -25.74
CA HIS A 385 15.58 70.08 -25.91
C HIS A 385 15.08 70.06 -27.35
N THR A 386 15.77 69.33 -28.30
CA THR A 386 15.55 69.48 -29.76
C THR A 386 15.20 68.21 -30.54
N GLU A 387 15.02 67.04 -29.94
CA GLU A 387 14.74 65.85 -30.75
C GLU A 387 13.41 65.14 -30.36
N MET A 388 12.29 65.75 -30.73
CA MET A 388 10.96 65.17 -30.57
C MET A 388 10.70 63.93 -31.45
N LEU A 389 11.54 63.69 -32.46
CA LEU A 389 11.41 62.54 -33.38
C LEU A 389 11.92 61.22 -32.81
N GLY A 390 12.86 61.22 -31.86
CA GLY A 390 13.32 60.00 -31.18
C GLY A 390 12.28 59.36 -30.25
N TYR A 391 11.27 60.13 -29.82
CA TYR A 391 10.20 59.58 -28.95
C TYR A 391 9.26 58.64 -29.68
N ILE A 392 9.04 58.86 -31.00
CA ILE A 392 8.13 58.03 -31.81
C ILE A 392 8.80 56.67 -32.10
N GLU A 393 10.13 56.69 -32.33
CA GLU A 393 10.88 55.47 -32.62
C GLU A 393 10.98 54.54 -31.40
N VAL A 394 11.08 55.14 -30.21
CA VAL A 394 11.12 54.37 -28.93
C VAL A 394 9.77 53.85 -28.52
N ALA A 395 8.69 54.56 -28.82
CA ALA A 395 7.32 54.06 -28.56
C ALA A 395 7.00 52.85 -29.43
N THR A 396 7.46 52.84 -30.70
CA THR A 396 7.29 51.67 -31.58
C THR A 396 8.13 50.48 -31.18
N ASP A 397 9.30 50.66 -30.59
CA ASP A 397 10.13 49.58 -30.07
C ASP A 397 9.52 48.97 -28.79
N LEU A 398 8.90 49.76 -27.93
CA LEU A 398 8.21 49.29 -26.75
C LEU A 398 6.97 48.45 -27.11
N GLU A 399 6.23 48.89 -28.15
CA GLU A 399 5.05 48.16 -28.67
C GLU A 399 5.46 46.80 -29.28
N LYS A 400 6.63 46.77 -29.99
CA LYS A 400 7.21 45.56 -30.54
C LYS A 400 7.65 44.58 -29.45
N THR A 401 8.29 45.11 -28.39
CA THR A 401 8.72 44.28 -27.23
C THR A 401 7.53 43.72 -26.47
N LEU A 402 6.43 44.46 -26.35
CA LEU A 402 5.17 43.98 -25.78
C LEU A 402 4.53 42.87 -26.62
N MET A 403 4.57 42.98 -27.96
CA MET A 403 4.12 41.92 -28.86
C MET A 403 4.94 40.63 -28.72
N GLU A 404 6.26 40.75 -28.63
CA GLU A 404 7.16 39.62 -28.43
C GLU A 404 6.87 38.92 -27.06
N LYS A 405 6.60 39.71 -26.01
CA LYS A 405 6.22 39.14 -24.70
C LYS A 405 4.83 38.49 -24.67
N CYS A 406 3.88 39.01 -25.43
CA CYS A 406 2.59 38.34 -25.63
C CYS A 406 2.74 37.00 -26.34
N GLN A 407 3.68 36.91 -27.30
CA GLN A 407 3.98 35.68 -27.99
C GLN A 407 4.59 34.62 -27.06
N GLU A 408 5.52 35.03 -26.15
CA GLU A 408 6.07 34.13 -25.13
C GLU A 408 4.98 33.57 -24.19
N VAL A 409 3.94 34.35 -23.85
CA VAL A 409 2.82 33.90 -23.04
C VAL A 409 1.94 32.89 -23.79
N GLU A 410 1.77 33.08 -25.10
CA GLU A 410 1.03 32.15 -25.95
C GLU A 410 1.79 30.81 -26.12
N ASP A 411 3.12 30.85 -26.23
CA ASP A 411 3.97 29.64 -26.27
C ASP A 411 3.95 28.85 -24.95
N ILE A 412 3.84 29.55 -23.81
CA ILE A 412 3.68 28.92 -22.49
C ILE A 412 2.30 28.24 -22.36
N SER A 413 1.25 28.86 -22.91
CA SER A 413 -0.09 28.25 -22.93
C SER A 413 -0.11 26.97 -23.77
N ASN A 414 0.54 26.98 -24.93
CA ASN A 414 0.65 25.80 -25.81
C ASN A 414 1.45 24.66 -25.16
N SER A 415 2.45 24.99 -24.31
CA SER A 415 3.22 24.01 -23.53
C SER A 415 2.36 23.36 -22.44
N LEU A 416 1.39 24.07 -21.87
CA LEU A 416 0.43 23.55 -20.90
C LEU A 416 -0.51 22.50 -21.53
N ASP A 417 -0.97 22.75 -22.76
CA ASP A 417 -1.82 21.83 -23.52
C ASP A 417 -1.08 20.53 -23.90
N ALA A 418 0.24 20.62 -24.15
CA ALA A 418 1.09 19.44 -24.39
C ALA A 418 1.18 18.53 -23.16
N ILE A 419 1.22 19.10 -21.94
CA ILE A 419 1.27 18.37 -20.69
C ILE A 419 -0.06 17.66 -20.40
N ASP A 420 -1.19 18.29 -20.72
CA ASP A 420 -2.51 17.64 -20.60
C ASP A 420 -2.62 16.40 -21.52
N SER A 421 -1.93 16.43 -22.67
CA SER A 421 -1.84 15.27 -23.56
C SER A 421 -0.97 14.13 -23.02
N GLU A 422 0.12 14.44 -22.32
CA GLU A 422 0.95 13.43 -21.62
C GLU A 422 0.21 12.79 -20.46
N LEU A 423 -0.64 13.55 -19.75
CA LEU A 423 -1.52 13.06 -18.69
C LEU A 423 -2.45 11.96 -19.20
N LYS A 424 -3.10 12.21 -20.35
CA LYS A 424 -4.00 11.23 -21.00
C LYS A 424 -3.28 9.97 -21.46
N THR A 425 -2.00 10.08 -21.84
CA THR A 425 -1.18 8.93 -22.25
C THR A 425 -0.84 8.07 -21.04
N SER A 426 -0.60 8.68 -19.88
CA SER A 426 -0.32 7.98 -18.62
C SER A 426 -1.54 7.22 -18.09
N GLU A 427 -2.75 7.75 -18.26
CA GLU A 427 -3.99 7.01 -17.96
C GLU A 427 -4.13 5.74 -18.83
N GLY A 428 -3.63 5.77 -20.06
CA GLY A 428 -3.56 4.61 -20.95
C GLY A 428 -2.66 3.50 -20.41
N TYR A 429 -1.49 3.82 -19.85
CA TYR A 429 -0.57 2.84 -19.25
C TYR A 429 -1.14 2.17 -18.00
N ILE A 430 -1.88 2.90 -17.19
CA ILE A 430 -2.55 2.35 -15.99
C ILE A 430 -3.67 1.40 -16.43
N SER A 431 -4.43 1.76 -17.44
CA SER A 431 -5.46 0.90 -18.04
C SER A 431 -4.87 -0.41 -18.58
N GLU A 432 -3.73 -0.35 -19.27
CA GLU A 432 -3.04 -1.53 -19.81
C GLU A 432 -2.53 -2.45 -18.69
N MET A 433 -2.06 -1.90 -17.57
CA MET A 433 -1.60 -2.68 -16.41
C MET A 433 -2.77 -3.42 -15.75
N PHE A 434 -3.96 -2.82 -15.71
CA PHE A 434 -5.19 -3.45 -15.24
C PHE A 434 -5.61 -4.59 -16.15
N TYR A 435 -5.56 -4.41 -17.46
CA TYR A 435 -5.85 -5.46 -18.44
C TYR A 435 -4.92 -6.66 -18.30
N LYS A 436 -3.61 -6.44 -18.07
CA LYS A 436 -2.64 -7.52 -17.86
C LYS A 436 -2.93 -8.36 -16.59
N GLN A 437 -3.47 -7.76 -15.55
CA GLN A 437 -3.82 -8.45 -14.31
C GLN A 437 -5.07 -9.33 -14.48
N TYR A 438 -6.07 -8.85 -15.22
CA TYR A 438 -7.24 -9.66 -15.60
C TYR A 438 -6.88 -10.74 -16.62
N GLU A 439 -5.91 -10.51 -17.50
CA GLU A 439 -5.37 -11.52 -18.40
C GLU A 439 -4.70 -12.68 -17.64
N LEU A 440 -3.98 -12.36 -16.56
CA LEU A 440 -3.37 -13.36 -15.67
C LEU A 440 -4.45 -14.24 -15.01
N LEU A 441 -5.50 -13.62 -14.49
CA LEU A 441 -6.65 -14.29 -13.89
C LEU A 441 -7.36 -15.20 -14.92
N ASN A 442 -7.48 -14.72 -16.14
CA ASN A 442 -8.06 -15.46 -17.27
C ASN A 442 -7.19 -16.66 -17.66
N LYS A 443 -5.85 -16.52 -17.69
CA LYS A 443 -4.90 -17.61 -17.92
C LYS A 443 -4.94 -18.64 -16.79
N LEU A 444 -5.00 -18.21 -15.53
CA LEU A 444 -5.13 -19.11 -14.39
C LEU A 444 -6.42 -19.95 -14.46
N THR A 445 -7.53 -19.32 -14.83
CA THR A 445 -8.83 -20.00 -14.99
C THR A 445 -8.81 -20.97 -16.18
N SER A 446 -8.17 -20.61 -17.30
CA SER A 446 -8.05 -21.51 -18.45
C SER A 446 -7.09 -22.68 -18.19
N THR A 447 -5.97 -22.43 -17.49
CA THR A 447 -5.01 -23.49 -17.08
C THR A 447 -5.68 -24.47 -16.12
N TYR A 448 -6.48 -23.95 -15.19
CA TYR A 448 -7.29 -24.75 -14.29
C TYR A 448 -8.27 -25.66 -15.04
N TYR A 449 -8.90 -25.15 -16.12
CA TYR A 449 -9.81 -25.91 -16.97
C TYR A 449 -9.09 -26.99 -17.81
N GLU A 450 -7.84 -26.73 -18.25
CA GLU A 450 -7.06 -27.62 -19.12
C GLU A 450 -6.39 -28.78 -18.37
N THR A 451 -6.07 -28.61 -17.07
CA THR A 451 -5.36 -29.61 -16.26
C THR A 451 -6.28 -30.72 -15.68
N HIS A 452 -7.59 -30.67 -15.94
CA HIS A 452 -8.59 -31.51 -15.26
C HIS A 452 -9.10 -32.70 -16.07
N VAL A 453 -8.20 -33.54 -16.55
CA VAL A 453 -8.58 -34.78 -17.29
C VAL A 453 -8.07 -36.06 -16.63
N CYS A 454 -7.85 -36.16 -15.34
CA CYS A 454 -7.75 -37.47 -14.66
C CYS A 454 -7.48 -37.37 -13.17
N ASN A 455 -8.48 -37.57 -12.33
CA ASN A 455 -8.50 -38.39 -11.12
C ASN A 455 -9.72 -38.02 -10.26
N LYS A 456 -10.43 -39.02 -9.69
CA LYS A 456 -11.66 -38.82 -8.90
C LYS A 456 -11.54 -37.90 -7.70
N ASP A 457 -10.35 -37.79 -7.10
CA ASP A 457 -10.12 -36.89 -5.95
C ASP A 457 -9.92 -35.42 -6.40
N MET A 458 -9.39 -35.22 -7.60
CA MET A 458 -9.27 -33.90 -8.24
C MET A 458 -10.62 -33.40 -8.75
N GLU A 459 -11.54 -34.28 -9.10
CA GLU A 459 -12.88 -33.92 -9.58
C GLU A 459 -13.74 -33.30 -8.46
N ALA A 460 -13.54 -33.70 -7.20
CA ALA A 460 -14.21 -33.12 -6.03
C ALA A 460 -13.67 -31.70 -5.73
N ILE A 461 -12.36 -31.50 -5.76
CA ILE A 461 -11.71 -30.19 -5.60
C ILE A 461 -12.12 -29.26 -6.75
N TYR A 462 -12.15 -29.79 -7.98
CA TYR A 462 -12.60 -29.07 -9.16
C TYR A 462 -14.04 -28.57 -9.01
N LYS A 463 -14.95 -29.45 -8.61
CA LYS A 463 -16.36 -29.11 -8.42
C LYS A 463 -16.53 -28.01 -7.36
N GLN A 464 -15.69 -28.01 -6.35
CA GLN A 464 -15.74 -27.06 -5.24
C GLN A 464 -15.17 -25.70 -5.61
N VAL A 465 -14.04 -25.65 -6.31
CA VAL A 465 -13.48 -24.40 -6.86
C VAL A 465 -14.43 -23.82 -7.92
N SER A 466 -15.05 -24.68 -8.76
CA SER A 466 -16.06 -24.25 -9.72
C SER A 466 -17.29 -23.64 -9.05
N LEU A 467 -17.77 -24.24 -7.95
CA LEU A 467 -18.90 -23.71 -7.16
C LEU A 467 -18.57 -22.35 -6.51
N GLU A 468 -17.35 -22.15 -6.04
CA GLU A 468 -16.95 -20.88 -5.45
C GLU A 468 -16.73 -19.79 -6.51
N ILE A 469 -16.17 -20.14 -7.67
CA ILE A 469 -16.10 -19.25 -8.83
C ILE A 469 -17.52 -18.90 -9.32
N GLU A 470 -18.43 -19.87 -9.39
CA GLU A 470 -19.82 -19.66 -9.76
C GLU A 470 -20.55 -18.74 -8.75
N ARG A 471 -20.29 -18.90 -7.45
CA ARG A 471 -20.81 -18.04 -6.40
C ARG A 471 -20.31 -16.60 -6.52
N LEU A 472 -19.00 -16.40 -6.75
CA LEU A 472 -18.41 -15.08 -7.00
C LEU A 472 -18.95 -14.44 -8.30
N SER A 473 -19.18 -15.24 -9.33
CA SER A 473 -19.70 -14.79 -10.62
C SER A 473 -21.20 -14.54 -10.61
N SER A 474 -21.97 -15.12 -9.67
CA SER A 474 -23.43 -14.93 -9.54
C SER A 474 -23.78 -13.76 -8.61
N ASP A 475 -22.86 -13.28 -7.77
CA ASP A 475 -23.12 -12.15 -6.88
C ASP A 475 -23.33 -10.85 -7.68
N LYS A 476 -24.55 -10.31 -7.54
CA LYS A 476 -24.95 -9.07 -8.23
C LYS A 476 -24.04 -7.87 -7.93
N LYS A 477 -23.43 -7.83 -6.74
CA LYS A 477 -22.52 -6.75 -6.33
C LYS A 477 -21.19 -6.85 -7.07
N SER A 478 -20.63 -8.03 -7.18
CA SER A 478 -19.37 -8.30 -7.89
C SER A 478 -19.51 -8.02 -9.37
N ILE A 479 -20.63 -8.40 -9.98
CA ILE A 479 -20.91 -8.13 -11.40
C ILE A 479 -21.08 -6.63 -11.65
N ARG A 480 -21.77 -5.90 -10.77
CA ARG A 480 -21.90 -4.45 -10.88
C ARG A 480 -20.54 -3.72 -10.74
N GLN A 481 -19.68 -4.22 -9.88
CA GLN A 481 -18.32 -3.70 -9.75
C GLN A 481 -17.50 -3.92 -11.02
N LEU A 482 -17.61 -5.10 -11.65
CA LEU A 482 -16.98 -5.39 -12.92
C LEU A 482 -17.54 -4.51 -14.05
N GLU A 483 -18.86 -4.32 -14.11
CA GLU A 483 -19.50 -3.44 -15.10
C GLU A 483 -19.03 -1.99 -14.95
N ASN A 484 -18.96 -1.48 -13.72
CA ASN A 484 -18.43 -0.15 -13.43
C ASN A 484 -16.95 -0.02 -13.83
N PHE A 485 -16.19 -1.07 -13.60
CA PHE A 485 -14.80 -1.13 -14.02
C PHE A 485 -14.67 -1.08 -15.54
N VAL A 486 -15.39 -1.94 -16.25
CA VAL A 486 -15.38 -1.99 -17.73
C VAL A 486 -15.80 -0.64 -18.31
N ASN A 487 -16.84 -0.01 -17.75
CA ASN A 487 -17.26 1.33 -18.18
C ASN A 487 -16.17 2.39 -17.97
N ARG A 488 -15.49 2.34 -16.85
CA ARG A 488 -14.46 3.34 -16.53
C ARG A 488 -13.24 3.27 -17.45
N TYR A 489 -12.88 2.07 -17.91
CA TYR A 489 -11.66 1.85 -18.68
C TYR A 489 -11.89 1.60 -20.18
N ASN A 490 -13.13 1.36 -20.60
CA ASN A 490 -13.52 1.18 -21.99
C ASN A 490 -14.56 2.20 -22.44
N GLY A 491 -14.37 3.48 -22.13
CA GLY A 491 -15.17 4.58 -22.67
C GLY A 491 -16.69 4.48 -22.40
N ASN A 492 -17.10 3.96 -21.22
CA ASN A 492 -18.52 3.70 -20.88
C ASN A 492 -19.21 2.67 -21.78
N ILE A 493 -18.46 1.72 -22.32
CA ILE A 493 -18.94 0.75 -23.31
C ILE A 493 -20.19 -0.03 -22.85
N MET A 494 -20.28 -0.43 -21.58
CA MET A 494 -21.44 -1.16 -21.08
C MET A 494 -22.70 -0.28 -21.01
N THR A 495 -22.53 1.02 -20.76
CA THR A 495 -23.61 2.00 -20.82
C THR A 495 -24.08 2.18 -22.27
N THR A 496 -23.14 2.27 -23.21
CA THR A 496 -23.41 2.33 -24.66
C THR A 496 -24.19 1.08 -25.13
N ILE A 497 -23.74 -0.12 -24.68
CA ILE A 497 -24.41 -1.39 -24.99
C ILE A 497 -25.84 -1.41 -24.43
N ARG A 498 -26.07 -1.01 -23.18
CA ARG A 498 -27.42 -0.99 -22.59
C ARG A 498 -28.35 0.00 -23.30
N THR A 499 -27.83 1.13 -23.76
CA THR A 499 -28.58 2.16 -24.45
C THR A 499 -29.01 1.72 -25.86
N HIS A 500 -28.13 1.09 -26.61
CA HIS A 500 -28.37 0.76 -28.03
C HIS A 500 -28.91 -0.65 -28.27
N LEU A 501 -28.78 -1.55 -27.26
CA LEU A 501 -29.28 -2.92 -27.33
C LEU A 501 -30.20 -3.25 -26.13
N PRO A 502 -31.31 -2.48 -25.92
CA PRO A 502 -32.15 -2.63 -24.71
C PRO A 502 -32.92 -3.97 -24.65
N ASN A 503 -32.99 -4.69 -25.75
CA ASN A 503 -33.73 -5.96 -25.85
C ASN A 503 -32.90 -7.20 -25.47
N LEU A 504 -31.63 -7.03 -25.09
CA LEU A 504 -30.83 -8.12 -24.59
C LEU A 504 -31.26 -8.51 -23.17
N ASN A 505 -31.25 -9.80 -22.88
CA ASN A 505 -31.51 -10.26 -21.51
C ASN A 505 -30.30 -10.03 -20.60
N GLU A 506 -30.50 -10.09 -19.29
CA GLU A 506 -29.43 -9.80 -18.31
C GLU A 506 -28.25 -10.79 -18.40
N MET A 507 -28.46 -12.01 -18.86
CA MET A 507 -27.40 -12.99 -19.11
C MET A 507 -26.53 -12.61 -20.30
N ASP A 508 -27.12 -12.01 -21.34
CA ASP A 508 -26.39 -11.52 -22.51
C ASP A 508 -25.58 -10.26 -22.15
N TYR A 509 -26.09 -9.36 -21.29
CA TYR A 509 -25.33 -8.23 -20.78
C TYR A 509 -24.14 -8.69 -19.91
N ARG A 510 -24.32 -9.71 -19.09
CA ARG A 510 -23.23 -10.31 -18.30
C ARG A 510 -22.16 -10.91 -19.20
N LEU A 511 -22.56 -11.63 -20.24
CA LEU A 511 -21.63 -12.19 -21.22
C LEU A 511 -20.82 -11.09 -21.91
N LEU A 512 -21.48 -10.01 -22.32
CA LEU A 512 -20.81 -8.85 -22.91
C LEU A 512 -19.86 -8.18 -21.94
N CYS A 513 -20.25 -8.03 -20.67
CA CYS A 513 -19.37 -7.49 -19.64
C CYS A 513 -18.09 -8.30 -19.46
N TYR A 514 -18.18 -9.62 -19.40
CA TYR A 514 -17.01 -10.51 -19.34
C TYR A 514 -16.13 -10.43 -20.60
N LEU A 515 -16.75 -10.35 -21.78
CA LEU A 515 -16.03 -10.19 -23.04
C LEU A 515 -15.28 -8.87 -23.12
N CYS A 516 -15.95 -7.78 -22.74
CA CYS A 516 -15.33 -6.43 -22.66
C CYS A 516 -14.26 -6.33 -21.57
N ALA A 517 -14.34 -7.14 -20.52
CA ALA A 517 -13.29 -7.29 -19.51
C ALA A 517 -12.12 -8.19 -19.97
N GLY A 518 -12.20 -8.80 -21.15
CA GLY A 518 -11.13 -9.61 -21.76
C GLY A 518 -11.09 -11.07 -21.34
N PHE A 519 -12.15 -11.60 -20.73
CA PHE A 519 -12.19 -13.01 -20.36
C PHE A 519 -12.36 -13.93 -21.56
N SER A 520 -11.63 -15.06 -21.56
CA SER A 520 -11.76 -16.10 -22.59
C SER A 520 -13.10 -16.85 -22.50
N ALA A 521 -13.55 -17.44 -23.60
CA ALA A 521 -14.74 -18.28 -23.61
C ALA A 521 -14.69 -19.44 -22.59
N LYS A 522 -13.50 -19.97 -22.31
CA LYS A 522 -13.28 -21.01 -21.29
C LYS A 522 -13.49 -20.44 -19.88
N ALA A 523 -12.95 -19.26 -19.58
CA ALA A 523 -13.16 -18.59 -18.29
C ALA A 523 -14.64 -18.23 -18.09
N ILE A 524 -15.28 -17.70 -19.13
CA ILE A 524 -16.69 -17.33 -19.10
C ILE A 524 -17.58 -18.56 -18.86
N SER A 525 -17.24 -19.70 -19.46
CA SER A 525 -17.99 -20.96 -19.26
C SER A 525 -17.98 -21.40 -17.78
N ILE A 526 -16.86 -21.18 -17.11
CA ILE A 526 -16.74 -21.46 -15.67
C ILE A 526 -17.59 -20.49 -14.85
N PHE A 527 -17.59 -19.18 -15.20
CA PHE A 527 -18.37 -18.16 -14.49
C PHE A 527 -19.88 -18.26 -14.71
N THR A 528 -20.30 -18.79 -15.86
CA THR A 528 -21.73 -18.83 -16.22
C THR A 528 -22.37 -20.20 -16.04
N GLY A 529 -21.55 -21.25 -15.87
CA GLY A 529 -22.01 -22.64 -15.87
C GLY A 529 -22.42 -23.19 -17.26
N ASP A 530 -22.31 -22.38 -18.29
CA ASP A 530 -22.58 -22.78 -19.69
C ASP A 530 -21.40 -23.58 -20.27
N SER A 531 -21.67 -24.46 -21.20
CA SER A 531 -20.58 -25.11 -21.99
C SER A 531 -19.86 -24.06 -22.85
N THR A 532 -18.55 -24.26 -23.06
CA THR A 532 -17.74 -23.36 -23.91
C THR A 532 -18.36 -23.22 -25.32
N ASN A 533 -18.94 -24.30 -25.83
CA ASN A 533 -19.63 -24.27 -27.12
C ASN A 533 -20.86 -23.36 -27.09
N ASN A 534 -21.60 -23.38 -25.99
CA ASN A 534 -22.77 -22.51 -25.78
C ASN A 534 -22.37 -21.02 -25.66
N ILE A 535 -21.23 -20.74 -25.05
CA ILE A 535 -20.68 -19.38 -25.00
C ILE A 535 -20.33 -18.87 -26.39
N TYR A 536 -19.71 -19.69 -27.24
CA TYR A 536 -19.45 -19.31 -28.64
C TYR A 536 -20.72 -19.06 -29.43
N VAL A 537 -21.74 -19.91 -29.27
CA VAL A 537 -23.05 -19.72 -29.93
C VAL A 537 -23.71 -18.44 -29.47
N LYS A 538 -23.74 -18.17 -28.14
CA LYS A 538 -24.29 -16.92 -27.59
C LYS A 538 -23.51 -15.69 -28.09
N LYS A 539 -22.16 -15.78 -28.12
CA LYS A 539 -21.29 -14.71 -28.66
C LYS A 539 -21.58 -14.43 -30.13
N SER A 540 -21.76 -15.48 -30.95
CA SER A 540 -22.11 -15.32 -32.37
C SER A 540 -23.45 -14.64 -32.54
N ARG A 541 -24.49 -15.12 -31.84
CA ARG A 541 -25.84 -14.53 -31.87
C ARG A 541 -25.82 -13.05 -31.48
N ILE A 542 -25.08 -12.70 -30.41
CA ILE A 542 -24.98 -11.30 -29.98
C ILE A 542 -24.22 -10.46 -31.01
N LYS A 543 -23.17 -11.02 -31.65
CA LYS A 543 -22.50 -10.34 -32.76
C LYS A 543 -23.44 -10.05 -33.91
N ASP A 544 -24.31 -10.98 -34.28
CA ASP A 544 -25.30 -10.77 -35.36
C ASP A 544 -26.25 -9.62 -35.01
N ILE A 545 -26.72 -9.55 -33.77
CA ILE A 545 -27.56 -8.45 -33.28
C ILE A 545 -26.80 -7.11 -33.33
N ILE A 546 -25.52 -7.08 -33.00
CA ILE A 546 -24.69 -5.86 -33.04
C ILE A 546 -24.49 -5.40 -34.49
N VAL A 547 -24.33 -6.33 -35.42
CA VAL A 547 -24.15 -6.04 -36.84
C VAL A 547 -25.40 -5.35 -37.44
N GLU A 548 -26.60 -5.58 -36.89
CA GLU A 548 -27.85 -4.95 -37.31
C GLU A 548 -28.05 -3.52 -36.78
N LEU A 549 -27.16 -3.03 -35.91
CA LEU A 549 -27.21 -1.65 -35.43
C LEU A 549 -27.04 -0.65 -36.58
N LYS A 550 -27.85 0.41 -36.56
CA LYS A 550 -27.84 1.48 -37.58
C LYS A 550 -26.69 2.45 -37.45
N ASP A 551 -26.17 2.62 -36.26
CA ASP A 551 -25.04 3.52 -35.96
C ASP A 551 -23.72 2.78 -36.15
N GLU A 552 -23.04 3.06 -37.25
CA GLU A 552 -21.76 2.41 -37.61
C GLU A 552 -20.61 2.72 -36.63
N ASN A 553 -20.64 3.87 -35.93
CA ASN A 553 -19.62 4.20 -34.95
C ASN A 553 -19.81 3.36 -33.67
N VAL A 554 -21.04 3.30 -33.16
CA VAL A 554 -21.42 2.50 -32.01
C VAL A 554 -21.20 1.01 -32.28
N LYS A 555 -21.57 0.55 -33.46
CA LYS A 555 -21.35 -0.82 -33.92
C LYS A 555 -19.86 -1.19 -33.89
N ARG A 556 -19.00 -0.34 -34.46
CA ARG A 556 -17.55 -0.54 -34.47
C ARG A 556 -17.00 -0.57 -33.06
N GLU A 557 -17.36 0.40 -32.22
CA GLU A 557 -16.92 0.51 -30.83
C GLU A 557 -17.25 -0.76 -30.03
N ILE A 558 -18.49 -1.27 -30.14
CA ILE A 558 -18.91 -2.48 -29.43
C ILE A 558 -18.19 -3.71 -29.99
N LEU A 559 -18.04 -3.84 -31.32
CA LEU A 559 -17.33 -4.96 -31.94
C LEU A 559 -15.84 -4.98 -31.57
N GLU A 560 -15.20 -3.82 -31.53
CA GLU A 560 -13.81 -3.70 -31.06
C GLU A 560 -13.71 -4.14 -29.60
N ALA A 561 -14.56 -3.65 -28.71
CA ALA A 561 -14.53 -3.99 -27.28
C ALA A 561 -14.71 -5.50 -27.01
N ILE A 562 -15.47 -6.23 -27.81
CA ILE A 562 -15.70 -7.69 -27.65
C ILE A 562 -14.78 -8.58 -28.49
N THR A 563 -13.97 -7.97 -29.39
CA THR A 563 -13.14 -8.72 -30.34
C THR A 563 -11.65 -8.57 -30.03
N VAL A 564 -11.25 -7.52 -29.33
CA VAL A 564 -9.87 -7.25 -28.94
C VAL A 564 -9.47 -8.24 -27.86
N ARG A 565 -8.76 -9.26 -28.28
CA ARG A 565 -7.94 -10.28 -27.59
C ARG A 565 -8.58 -11.64 -27.46
#